data_9834f30efc49e42c90d0d7820acd6397
#
_entry.id   9834f30efc49e42c90d0d7820acd6397
#
_cell.length_a   1.000
_cell.length_b   1.000
_cell.length_c   1.000
_cell.angle_alpha   90.00
_cell.angle_beta   90.00
_cell.angle_gamma   90.00
#
_symmetry.space_group_name_H-M   'P 1'
#
loop_
_entity.id
_entity.type
_entity.pdbx_description
1 polymer ?
#
loop_
_entity_poly.entity_id
_entity_poly.type
_entity_poly.pdbx_seq_one_letter_code
_entity_poly.pdbx_strand_id
1 'polypeptide(L)'
;MPRVRSAASALLLFTGVAHLVYYFAGPGAAGGPGMAVFGLIYFALGLALRRPGAWPLWLSVLLPAVGGLGGSGMLRESFDPVLALFVAIDVAAVACCLWLIAKRRRA
;
A
#
# COMPACT_ATOMS: atom_id res chain seq x y z
N MET A 1 17.43 -10.80 0.40
CA MET A 1 16.48 -9.81 -0.17
C MET A 1 16.98 -8.41 0.12
N PRO A 2 16.97 -7.49 -0.86
CA PRO A 2 17.42 -6.12 -0.62
C PRO A 2 16.62 -5.44 0.50
N ARG A 3 17.29 -4.56 1.24
CA ARG A 3 16.65 -3.86 2.37
C ARG A 3 15.43 -3.03 1.94
N VAL A 4 15.52 -2.38 0.77
CA VAL A 4 14.40 -1.56 0.27
C VAL A 4 13.20 -2.43 -0.08
N ARG A 5 13.42 -3.59 -0.70
CA ARG A 5 12.34 -4.54 -1.01
C ARG A 5 11.70 -5.08 0.27
N SER A 6 12.51 -5.38 1.27
CA SER A 6 12.05 -5.82 2.58
C SER A 6 11.22 -4.74 3.27
N ALA A 7 11.66 -3.49 3.19
CA ALA A 7 10.93 -2.35 3.74
C ALA A 7 9.58 -2.16 3.04
N ALA A 8 9.54 -2.23 1.72
CA ALA A 8 8.32 -2.13 0.95
C ALA A 8 7.34 -3.26 1.32
N SER A 9 7.84 -4.49 1.44
CA SER A 9 7.03 -5.63 1.89
C SER A 9 6.44 -5.37 3.28
N ALA A 10 7.25 -4.93 4.23
CA ALA A 10 6.80 -4.63 5.59
C ALA A 10 5.74 -3.52 5.61
N LEU A 11 5.93 -2.46 4.83
CA LEU A 11 4.96 -1.37 4.71
C LEU A 11 3.61 -1.88 4.20
N LEU A 12 3.62 -2.70 3.15
CA LEU A 12 2.39 -3.24 2.57
C LEU A 12 1.71 -4.24 3.51
N LEU A 13 2.47 -5.08 4.19
CA LEU A 13 1.90 -5.99 5.19
C LEU A 13 1.25 -5.22 6.33
N PHE A 14 1.95 -4.20 6.83
CA PHE A 14 1.44 -3.35 7.91
C PHE A 14 0.16 -2.64 7.48
N THR A 15 0.18 -1.95 6.34
CA THR A 15 -0.99 -1.21 5.89
C THR A 15 -2.15 -2.14 5.53
N GLY A 16 -1.86 -3.34 5.02
CA GLY A 16 -2.90 -4.34 4.76
C GLY A 16 -3.64 -4.72 6.03
N VAL A 17 -2.92 -5.07 7.09
CA VAL A 17 -3.51 -5.38 8.39
C VAL A 17 -4.22 -4.16 8.96
N ALA A 18 -3.60 -2.99 8.86
CA ALA A 18 -4.18 -1.74 9.39
C ALA A 18 -5.50 -1.39 8.69
N HIS A 19 -5.61 -1.59 7.37
CA HIS A 19 -6.87 -1.39 6.64
C HIS A 19 -7.96 -2.32 7.15
N LEU A 20 -7.65 -3.59 7.40
CA LEU A 20 -8.61 -4.55 7.90
C LEU A 20 -9.06 -4.21 9.33
N VAL A 21 -8.12 -3.84 10.20
CA VAL A 21 -8.45 -3.42 11.57
C VAL A 21 -9.30 -2.17 11.55
N TYR A 22 -8.94 -1.18 10.73
CA TYR A 22 -9.69 0.07 10.61
C TYR A 22 -11.11 -0.18 10.09
N TYR A 23 -11.27 -1.11 9.16
CA TYR A 23 -12.58 -1.46 8.63
C TYR A 23 -13.45 -2.18 9.67
N PHE A 24 -12.92 -3.22 10.33
CA PHE A 24 -13.72 -4.07 11.23
C PHE A 24 -13.86 -3.51 12.63
N ALA A 25 -12.85 -2.81 13.15
CA ALA A 25 -12.83 -2.35 14.53
C ALA A 25 -12.92 -0.83 14.69
N GLY A 26 -12.96 -0.09 13.58
CA GLY A 26 -12.97 1.36 13.58
C GLY A 26 -14.00 1.94 12.62
N PRO A 27 -13.87 3.23 12.26
CA PRO A 27 -14.82 3.93 11.39
C PRO A 27 -14.69 3.59 9.91
N GLY A 28 -13.72 2.75 9.52
CA GLY A 28 -13.43 2.43 8.12
C GLY A 28 -14.60 1.78 7.38
N ALA A 29 -15.52 1.10 8.09
CA ALA A 29 -16.69 0.49 7.49
C ALA A 29 -17.61 1.52 6.80
N ALA A 30 -17.61 2.78 7.27
CA ALA A 30 -18.38 3.85 6.66
C ALA A 30 -17.96 4.16 5.23
N GLY A 31 -16.70 3.86 4.87
CA GLY A 31 -16.17 4.03 3.52
C GLY A 31 -16.53 2.90 2.55
N GLY A 32 -17.29 1.90 3.02
CA GLY A 32 -17.70 0.77 2.21
C GLY A 32 -16.65 -0.35 2.16
N PRO A 33 -16.92 -1.44 1.39
CA PRO A 33 -16.07 -2.63 1.38
C PRO A 33 -14.70 -2.42 0.74
N GLY A 34 -14.47 -1.31 0.04
CA GLY A 34 -13.18 -1.02 -0.59
C GLY A 34 -12.02 -1.02 0.38
N MET A 35 -12.25 -0.55 1.62
CA MET A 35 -11.23 -0.54 2.67
C MET A 35 -10.73 -1.97 2.97
N ALA A 36 -11.64 -2.93 3.13
CA ALA A 36 -11.29 -4.32 3.39
C ALA A 36 -10.63 -4.96 2.17
N VAL A 37 -11.13 -4.68 0.97
CA VAL A 37 -10.57 -5.21 -0.28
C VAL A 37 -9.13 -4.75 -0.45
N PHE A 38 -8.86 -3.45 -0.30
CA PHE A 38 -7.49 -2.92 -0.39
C PHE A 38 -6.60 -3.50 0.70
N GLY A 39 -7.13 -3.71 1.90
CA GLY A 39 -6.38 -4.36 2.97
C GLY A 39 -5.88 -5.75 2.57
N LEU A 40 -6.75 -6.56 2.01
CA LEU A 40 -6.39 -7.89 1.52
C LEU A 40 -5.39 -7.82 0.37
N ILE A 41 -5.59 -6.90 -0.57
CA ILE A 41 -4.69 -6.69 -1.72
C ILE A 41 -3.29 -6.31 -1.22
N TYR A 42 -3.19 -5.35 -0.32
CA TYR A 42 -1.90 -4.88 0.19
C TYR A 42 -1.17 -5.98 0.96
N PHE A 43 -1.89 -6.75 1.75
CA PHE A 43 -1.31 -7.87 2.46
C PHE A 43 -0.74 -8.91 1.47
N ALA A 44 -1.51 -9.25 0.45
CA ALA A 44 -1.07 -10.19 -0.59
C ALA A 44 0.15 -9.66 -1.35
N LEU A 45 0.17 -8.37 -1.68
CA LEU A 45 1.33 -7.74 -2.34
C LEU A 45 2.57 -7.75 -1.45
N GLY A 46 2.40 -7.50 -0.16
CA GLY A 46 3.49 -7.58 0.80
C GLY A 46 4.12 -8.96 0.83
N LEU A 47 3.30 -10.01 0.82
CA LEU A 47 3.79 -11.38 0.74
C LEU A 47 4.45 -11.66 -0.62
N ALA A 48 3.86 -11.18 -1.71
CA ALA A 48 4.40 -11.38 -3.06
C ALA A 48 5.77 -10.73 -3.24
N LEU A 49 6.02 -9.58 -2.61
CA LEU A 49 7.32 -8.91 -2.66
C LEU A 49 8.44 -9.72 -2.03
N ARG A 50 8.14 -10.70 -1.20
CA ARG A 50 9.14 -11.59 -0.62
C ARG A 50 9.68 -12.59 -1.63
N ARG A 51 8.99 -12.78 -2.75
CA ARG A 51 9.45 -13.61 -3.85
C ARG A 51 10.20 -12.76 -4.87
N PRO A 52 11.28 -13.29 -5.51
CA PRO A 52 11.96 -12.56 -6.57
C PRO A 52 11.05 -12.39 -7.78
N GLY A 53 11.28 -11.36 -8.55
CA GLY A 53 10.53 -11.10 -9.77
C GLY A 53 10.13 -9.64 -9.91
N ALA A 54 9.70 -9.27 -11.09
CA ALA A 54 9.33 -7.90 -11.43
C ALA A 54 7.83 -7.62 -11.24
N TRP A 55 6.97 -8.62 -11.45
CA TRP A 55 5.53 -8.37 -11.41
C TRP A 55 5.02 -7.86 -10.05
N PRO A 56 5.54 -8.34 -8.88
CA PRO A 56 5.09 -7.77 -7.61
C PRO A 56 5.47 -6.31 -7.46
N LEU A 57 6.61 -5.89 -8.01
CA LEU A 57 7.04 -4.49 -7.98
C LEU A 57 6.07 -3.60 -8.75
N TRP A 58 5.68 -4.00 -9.96
CA TRP A 58 4.75 -3.22 -10.78
C TRP A 58 3.38 -3.10 -10.15
N LEU A 59 2.83 -4.20 -9.62
CA LEU A 59 1.55 -4.17 -8.93
C LEU A 59 1.62 -3.33 -7.65
N SER A 60 2.76 -3.35 -6.96
CA SER A 60 2.98 -2.56 -5.75
C SER A 60 3.20 -1.07 -6.03
N VAL A 61 3.36 -0.68 -7.29
CA VAL A 61 3.28 0.71 -7.73
C VAL A 61 1.83 1.07 -8.09
N LEU A 62 1.20 0.24 -8.93
CA LEU A 62 -0.11 0.56 -9.49
C LEU A 62 -1.22 0.58 -8.43
N LEU A 63 -1.29 -0.44 -7.59
CA LEU A 63 -2.39 -0.57 -6.63
C LEU A 63 -2.31 0.46 -5.48
N PRO A 64 -1.15 0.68 -4.84
CA PRO A 64 -1.05 1.77 -3.87
C PRO A 64 -1.23 3.16 -4.49
N ALA A 65 -0.84 3.36 -5.75
CA ALA A 65 -1.10 4.64 -6.43
C ALA A 65 -2.60 4.90 -6.55
N VAL A 66 -3.37 3.89 -6.95
CA VAL A 66 -4.84 3.99 -7.01
C VAL A 66 -5.42 4.24 -5.61
N GLY A 67 -4.96 3.49 -4.61
CA GLY A 67 -5.39 3.66 -3.23
C GLY A 67 -5.05 5.03 -2.67
N GLY A 68 -3.84 5.52 -2.95
CA GLY A 68 -3.39 6.84 -2.52
C GLY A 68 -4.19 7.97 -3.15
N LEU A 69 -4.51 7.87 -4.44
CA LEU A 69 -5.36 8.85 -5.12
C LEU A 69 -6.78 8.85 -4.55
N GLY A 70 -7.36 7.67 -4.33
CA GLY A 70 -8.67 7.54 -3.70
C GLY A 70 -8.69 8.09 -2.28
N GLY A 71 -7.69 7.74 -1.48
CA GLY A 71 -7.54 8.24 -0.11
C GLY A 71 -7.35 9.75 -0.05
N SER A 72 -6.57 10.32 -0.98
CA SER A 72 -6.38 11.76 -1.07
C SER A 72 -7.69 12.48 -1.38
N GLY A 73 -8.51 11.90 -2.26
CA GLY A 73 -9.85 12.44 -2.55
C GLY A 73 -10.74 12.46 -1.31
N MET A 74 -10.71 11.39 -0.54
CA MET A 74 -11.47 11.30 0.72
C MET A 74 -10.97 12.31 1.76
N LEU A 75 -9.67 12.53 1.85
CA LEU A 75 -9.07 13.52 2.77
C LEU A 75 -9.50 14.94 2.46
N ARG A 76 -9.74 15.26 1.19
CA ARG A 76 -10.24 16.59 0.79
C ARG A 76 -11.65 16.85 1.31
N GLU A 77 -12.46 15.80 1.43
CA GLU A 77 -13.82 15.93 1.92
C GLU A 77 -13.86 15.97 3.43
N SER A 78 -13.07 15.12 4.09
CA SER A 78 -13.04 15.05 5.56
C SER A 78 -11.67 14.52 5.99
N PHE A 79 -10.92 15.33 6.72
CA PHE A 79 -9.59 14.96 7.19
C PHE A 79 -9.68 13.88 8.28
N ASP A 80 -8.92 12.81 8.10
CA ASP A 80 -8.78 11.70 9.04
C ASP A 80 -7.29 11.37 9.18
N PRO A 81 -6.70 11.49 10.39
CA PRO A 81 -5.27 11.20 10.58
C PRO A 81 -4.87 9.78 10.20
N VAL A 82 -5.74 8.80 10.43
CA VAL A 82 -5.47 7.40 10.05
C VAL A 82 -5.43 7.27 8.53
N LEU A 83 -6.37 7.89 7.84
CA LEU A 83 -6.40 7.89 6.38
C LEU A 83 -5.19 8.61 5.80
N ALA A 84 -4.77 9.71 6.42
CA ALA A 84 -3.54 10.43 6.03
C ALA A 84 -2.31 9.53 6.17
N LEU A 85 -2.24 8.73 7.24
CA LEU A 85 -1.16 7.75 7.42
C LEU A 85 -1.18 6.70 6.31
N PHE A 86 -2.35 6.20 5.93
CA PHE A 86 -2.49 5.22 4.85
C PHE A 86 -2.00 5.79 3.52
N VAL A 87 -2.35 7.04 3.21
CA VAL A 87 -1.87 7.72 2.00
C VAL A 87 -0.35 7.89 2.04
N ALA A 88 0.20 8.26 3.19
CA ALA A 88 1.66 8.40 3.35
C ALA A 88 2.38 7.06 3.12
N ILE A 89 1.83 5.96 3.63
CA ILE A 89 2.38 4.62 3.41
C ILE A 89 2.29 4.23 1.93
N ASP A 90 1.17 4.54 1.27
CA ASP A 90 1.02 4.30 -0.17
C ASP A 90 2.12 5.02 -0.97
N VAL A 91 2.38 6.29 -0.66
CA VAL A 91 3.43 7.06 -1.32
C VAL A 91 4.80 6.44 -1.06
N ALA A 92 5.10 6.06 0.18
CA ALA A 92 6.36 5.43 0.54
C ALA A 92 6.56 4.10 -0.19
N ALA A 93 5.52 3.26 -0.26
CA ALA A 93 5.58 1.98 -0.95
C ALA A 93 5.79 2.17 -2.45
N VAL A 94 5.10 3.11 -3.08
CA VAL A 94 5.27 3.45 -4.49
C VAL A 94 6.70 3.92 -4.77
N ALA A 95 7.22 4.81 -3.93
CA ALA A 95 8.58 5.33 -4.07
C ALA A 95 9.62 4.22 -3.97
N CYS A 96 9.49 3.33 -2.98
CA CYS A 96 10.39 2.18 -2.82
C CYS A 96 10.36 1.27 -4.03
N CYS A 97 9.18 0.95 -4.53
CA CYS A 97 9.03 0.03 -5.66
C CYS A 97 9.51 0.66 -6.97
N LEU A 98 9.28 1.95 -7.19
CA LEU A 98 9.81 2.66 -8.35
C LEU A 98 11.33 2.69 -8.33
N TRP A 99 11.93 2.93 -7.17
CA TRP A 99 13.38 2.90 -7.03
C TRP A 99 13.95 1.51 -7.38
N LEU A 100 13.31 0.45 -6.90
CA LEU A 100 13.71 -0.92 -7.21
C LEU A 100 13.58 -1.25 -8.69
N ILE A 101 12.50 -0.81 -9.33
CA ILE A 101 12.30 -1.00 -10.76
C ILE A 101 13.38 -0.28 -11.56
N ALA A 102 13.66 0.98 -11.22
CA ALA A 102 14.71 1.76 -11.86
C ALA A 102 16.08 1.09 -11.72
N LYS A 103 16.38 0.57 -10.54
CA LYS A 103 17.63 -0.14 -10.28
C LYS A 103 17.75 -1.42 -11.12
N ARG A 104 16.66 -2.18 -11.26
CA ARG A 104 16.65 -3.39 -12.10
C ARG A 104 16.94 -3.06 -13.56
N ARG A 105 16.42 -1.94 -14.07
CA ARG A 105 16.61 -1.52 -15.47
C ARG A 105 18.05 -1.09 -15.77
N ARG A 106 18.79 -0.65 -14.73
CA ARG A 106 20.19 -0.24 -14.88
C ARG A 106 21.17 -1.41 -14.77
N ALA A 107 20.74 -2.52 -14.24
CA ALA A 107 21.57 -3.70 -14.03
C ALA A 107 21.87 -4.46 -15.32
#